data_c8afacc62ea28793139a5f38a8f6367c
#
_entry.id   c8afacc62ea28793139a5f38a8f6367c
#
_cell.length_a   1.000
_cell.length_b   1.000
_cell.length_c   1.000
_cell.angle_alpha   90.00
_cell.angle_beta   90.00
_cell.angle_gamma   90.00
#
_symmetry.space_group_name_H-M   'P 1'
#
loop_
_entity.id
_entity.type
_entity.pdbx_description
1 polymer ?
#
loop_
_entity_poly.entity_id
_entity_poly.type
_entity_poly.pdbx_seq_one_letter_code
_entity_poly.pdbx_strand_id
1 'polypeptide(L)'
;RQMCIRDRDKLLDSEQIRMLTLALGTNIGKLFDIEKLRYHRIIIMTDADVDGAHIRTLLLTLFFRQMPELIENGYVYIAQPPLYKVQKNSKDKGRFLKDEAEMNAYLKDLALSGAALYPSTNAKEPIRGTALETLVGEYLQANAVISRLGGAIDRAVLLAIAAGVELSLENTFAAQQSAERLEKEMRDPNVKIEAYWNEDEEKHVLKIHRTRHGNIKTTTLLPEFLLSADYQKLRESSLMLQGVIQEGAEIERGGEREPVKNFAEAVGWLMRQAEKGLIRQRYKGLGEMTPEQLRDTTMDPAVRRMLRVRIEDAANADAIFSMLMGDVVEPRRAFIESNALFGNIDA
;
A
#
# COMPACT_ATOMS: atom_id res chain seq x y z
N ARG A 1 -13.75 27.48 22.33
CA ARG A 1 -14.21 28.78 21.74
C ARG A 1 -13.19 29.89 21.87
N GLN A 2 -12.31 29.92 22.89
CA GLN A 2 -11.22 30.93 23.00
C GLN A 2 -10.02 30.67 22.08
N MET A 3 -9.79 29.43 21.68
CA MET A 3 -8.69 29.02 20.80
C MET A 3 -8.77 29.66 19.38
N CYS A 4 -9.97 29.86 18.85
CA CYS A 4 -10.15 30.36 17.47
C CYS A 4 -9.76 31.84 17.25
N ILE A 5 -9.72 32.69 18.28
CA ILE A 5 -9.41 34.12 18.12
C ILE A 5 -7.91 34.38 18.27
N ARG A 6 -7.24 33.73 19.23
CA ARG A 6 -5.77 33.82 19.39
C ARG A 6 -5.00 33.18 18.24
N ASP A 7 -5.51 32.07 17.70
CA ASP A 7 -4.87 31.39 16.55
C ASP A 7 -4.97 32.22 15.26
N ARG A 8 -6.06 32.97 15.07
CA ARG A 8 -6.23 33.84 13.90
C ARG A 8 -5.21 34.95 13.86
N ASP A 9 -4.98 35.66 14.97
CA ASP A 9 -4.03 36.76 15.04
C ASP A 9 -2.61 36.22 14.78
N LYS A 10 -2.25 35.10 15.36
CA LYS A 10 -0.97 34.41 15.10
C LYS A 10 -0.83 33.92 13.65
N LEU A 11 -1.91 33.48 13.02
CA LEU A 11 -1.88 33.09 11.59
C LEU A 11 -1.58 34.30 10.69
N LEU A 12 -2.17 35.45 11.00
CA LEU A 12 -1.93 36.71 10.25
C LEU A 12 -0.56 37.33 10.53
N ASP A 13 0.12 36.96 11.61
CA ASP A 13 1.51 37.31 11.87
C ASP A 13 2.49 36.58 10.92
N SER A 14 2.09 35.44 10.35
CA SER A 14 2.89 34.75 9.35
C SER A 14 2.84 35.47 8.02
N GLU A 15 4.00 35.93 7.53
CA GLU A 15 4.13 36.59 6.23
C GLU A 15 3.63 35.68 5.10
N GLN A 16 3.92 34.37 5.15
CA GLN A 16 3.52 33.42 4.14
C GLN A 16 1.99 33.29 4.06
N ILE A 17 1.30 33.23 5.20
CA ILE A 17 -0.17 33.18 5.24
C ILE A 17 -0.78 34.49 4.71
N ARG A 18 -0.21 35.61 5.07
CA ARG A 18 -0.65 36.92 4.53
C ARG A 18 -0.48 36.97 3.01
N MET A 19 0.68 36.56 2.50
CA MET A 19 0.92 36.54 1.05
C MET A 19 -0.03 35.59 0.32
N LEU A 20 -0.29 34.39 0.89
CA LEU A 20 -1.25 33.45 0.34
C LEU A 20 -2.66 34.05 0.29
N THR A 21 -3.11 34.68 1.39
CA THR A 21 -4.42 35.34 1.48
C THR A 21 -4.56 36.48 0.47
N LEU A 22 -3.53 37.32 0.33
CA LEU A 22 -3.49 38.40 -0.66
C LEU A 22 -3.50 37.86 -2.09
N ALA A 23 -2.77 36.78 -2.36
CA ALA A 23 -2.76 36.17 -3.68
C ALA A 23 -4.14 35.62 -4.06
N LEU A 24 -4.81 34.92 -3.14
CA LEU A 24 -6.17 34.39 -3.34
C LEU A 24 -7.23 35.47 -3.47
N GLY A 25 -7.07 36.61 -2.75
CA GLY A 25 -7.97 37.76 -2.77
C GLY A 25 -9.17 37.65 -1.82
N THR A 26 -9.33 36.55 -1.09
CA THR A 26 -10.56 36.17 -0.38
C THR A 26 -10.63 36.58 1.09
N ASN A 27 -9.54 37.07 1.70
CA ASN A 27 -9.39 37.14 3.16
C ASN A 27 -9.50 35.77 3.85
N ILE A 28 -9.63 35.72 5.20
CA ILE A 28 -9.74 34.50 6.01
C ILE A 28 -10.79 34.62 7.09
N GLY A 29 -11.29 33.48 7.56
CA GLY A 29 -12.25 33.39 8.67
C GLY A 29 -13.53 34.16 8.40
N LYS A 30 -13.96 34.99 9.34
CA LYS A 30 -15.22 35.79 9.22
C LYS A 30 -15.23 36.80 8.10
N LEU A 31 -14.07 37.19 7.58
CA LEU A 31 -13.92 38.15 6.46
C LEU A 31 -13.70 37.45 5.14
N PHE A 32 -13.75 36.11 5.12
CA PHE A 32 -13.63 35.33 3.91
C PHE A 32 -14.77 35.66 2.94
N ASP A 33 -14.44 35.87 1.69
CA ASP A 33 -15.38 36.26 0.63
C ASP A 33 -14.99 35.48 -0.64
N ILE A 34 -15.77 34.46 -0.97
CA ILE A 34 -15.53 33.61 -2.12
C ILE A 34 -15.67 34.35 -3.46
N GLU A 35 -16.50 35.39 -3.52
CA GLU A 35 -16.70 36.16 -4.76
C GLU A 35 -15.44 36.91 -5.19
N LYS A 36 -14.54 37.20 -4.25
CA LYS A 36 -13.25 37.86 -4.52
C LYS A 36 -12.14 36.86 -4.92
N LEU A 37 -12.46 35.59 -5.02
CA LEU A 37 -11.49 34.56 -5.38
C LEU A 37 -10.93 34.81 -6.80
N ARG A 38 -9.60 34.87 -6.88
CA ARG A 38 -8.88 35.09 -8.16
C ARG A 38 -8.55 33.77 -8.89
N TYR A 39 -8.49 32.63 -8.20
CA TYR A 39 -8.04 31.40 -8.75
C TYR A 39 -8.99 30.25 -8.41
N HIS A 40 -9.56 29.58 -9.40
CA HIS A 40 -10.45 28.42 -9.24
C HIS A 40 -9.71 27.08 -9.24
N ARG A 41 -8.38 27.10 -9.21
CA ARG A 41 -7.54 25.90 -9.02
C ARG A 41 -6.34 26.28 -8.16
N ILE A 42 -6.41 25.89 -6.89
CA ILE A 42 -5.37 26.06 -5.90
C ILE A 42 -4.69 24.71 -5.73
N ILE A 43 -3.44 24.61 -6.16
CA ILE A 43 -2.72 23.34 -6.23
C ILE A 43 -1.64 23.34 -5.15
N ILE A 44 -1.80 22.47 -4.16
CA ILE A 44 -0.78 22.20 -3.14
C ILE A 44 0.24 21.24 -3.76
N MET A 45 1.51 21.66 -3.76
CA MET A 45 2.62 20.86 -4.25
C MET A 45 3.74 20.87 -3.22
N THR A 46 3.96 19.73 -2.58
CA THR A 46 4.95 19.52 -1.51
C THR A 46 5.80 18.30 -1.84
N ASP A 47 6.97 18.22 -1.23
CA ASP A 47 7.86 17.09 -1.33
C ASP A 47 7.18 15.80 -0.83
N ALA A 48 7.69 14.64 -1.28
CA ALA A 48 7.17 13.33 -0.89
C ALA A 48 7.87 12.80 0.37
N ASP A 49 8.23 13.68 1.29
CA ASP A 49 8.86 13.39 2.56
C ASP A 49 7.96 13.75 3.75
N VAL A 50 8.46 13.55 4.97
CA VAL A 50 7.73 13.84 6.21
C VAL A 50 7.42 15.31 6.39
N ASP A 51 8.34 16.21 6.00
CA ASP A 51 8.16 17.65 6.11
C ASP A 51 7.13 18.15 5.11
N GLY A 52 7.16 17.65 3.87
CA GLY A 52 6.15 17.95 2.87
C GLY A 52 4.76 17.45 3.26
N ALA A 53 4.65 16.27 3.90
CA ALA A 53 3.40 15.77 4.46
C ALA A 53 2.87 16.68 5.58
N HIS A 54 3.74 17.19 6.44
CA HIS A 54 3.39 18.14 7.51
C HIS A 54 2.92 19.50 6.93
N ILE A 55 3.64 20.07 5.96
CA ILE A 55 3.25 21.31 5.28
C ILE A 55 1.88 21.16 4.60
N ARG A 56 1.65 20.04 3.92
CA ARG A 56 0.35 19.73 3.30
C ARG A 56 -0.77 19.69 4.34
N THR A 57 -0.55 19.03 5.48
CA THR A 57 -1.53 18.96 6.57
C THR A 57 -1.83 20.34 7.14
N LEU A 58 -0.82 21.18 7.33
CA LEU A 58 -0.99 22.57 7.78
C LEU A 58 -1.84 23.39 6.80
N LEU A 59 -1.56 23.31 5.50
CA LEU A 59 -2.33 24.03 4.47
C LEU A 59 -3.77 23.53 4.37
N LEU A 60 -3.99 22.22 4.45
CA LEU A 60 -5.33 21.64 4.46
C LEU A 60 -6.11 22.07 5.70
N THR A 61 -5.46 22.10 6.88
CA THR A 61 -6.08 22.63 8.12
C THR A 61 -6.46 24.10 7.99
N LEU A 62 -5.59 24.91 7.38
CA LEU A 62 -5.86 26.32 7.12
C LEU A 62 -7.09 26.48 6.23
N PHE A 63 -7.14 25.81 5.08
CA PHE A 63 -8.27 25.88 4.16
C PHE A 63 -9.55 25.38 4.80
N PHE A 64 -9.51 24.23 5.49
CA PHE A 64 -10.67 23.66 6.16
C PHE A 64 -11.25 24.59 7.22
N ARG A 65 -10.41 25.22 8.06
CA ARG A 65 -10.86 26.03 9.19
C ARG A 65 -11.15 27.48 8.85
N GLN A 66 -10.39 28.05 7.90
CA GLN A 66 -10.44 29.50 7.64
C GLN A 66 -11.07 29.85 6.27
N MET A 67 -11.14 28.87 5.35
CA MET A 67 -11.62 29.04 3.98
C MET A 67 -12.37 27.80 3.48
N PRO A 68 -13.37 27.27 4.23
CA PRO A 68 -14.01 25.97 3.92
C PRO A 68 -14.66 25.95 2.53
N GLU A 69 -15.24 27.06 2.08
CA GLU A 69 -15.87 27.17 0.77
C GLU A 69 -14.90 26.91 -0.41
N LEU A 70 -13.59 27.07 -0.23
CA LEU A 70 -12.60 26.71 -1.25
C LEU A 70 -12.60 25.18 -1.49
N ILE A 71 -12.79 24.38 -0.43
CA ILE A 71 -12.85 22.92 -0.52
C ILE A 71 -14.22 22.48 -1.00
N GLU A 72 -15.28 23.04 -0.45
CA GLU A 72 -16.69 22.73 -0.80
C GLU A 72 -16.95 22.98 -2.30
N ASN A 73 -16.49 24.12 -2.83
CA ASN A 73 -16.57 24.42 -4.25
C ASN A 73 -15.54 23.66 -5.12
N GLY A 74 -14.62 22.91 -4.47
CA GLY A 74 -13.66 22.04 -5.16
C GLY A 74 -12.55 22.77 -5.88
N TYR A 75 -12.08 23.87 -5.33
CA TYR A 75 -10.98 24.64 -5.89
C TYR A 75 -9.60 24.18 -5.39
N VAL A 76 -9.55 23.33 -4.35
CA VAL A 76 -8.29 22.84 -3.75
C VAL A 76 -7.90 21.49 -4.31
N TYR A 77 -6.66 21.38 -4.76
CA TYR A 77 -6.07 20.17 -5.34
C TYR A 77 -4.69 19.89 -4.71
N ILE A 78 -4.29 18.62 -4.72
CA ILE A 78 -2.95 18.17 -4.37
C ILE A 78 -2.30 17.64 -5.64
N ALA A 79 -1.16 18.19 -6.02
CA ALA A 79 -0.36 17.68 -7.13
C ALA A 79 0.21 16.30 -6.77
N GLN A 80 0.29 15.44 -7.78
CA GLN A 80 0.88 14.11 -7.66
C GLN A 80 2.09 13.99 -8.61
N PRO A 81 3.27 14.51 -8.21
CA PRO A 81 4.48 14.30 -8.99
C PRO A 81 4.85 12.82 -9.04
N PRO A 82 5.57 12.36 -10.06
CA PRO A 82 6.03 10.98 -10.13
C PRO A 82 7.09 10.71 -9.05
N LEU A 83 6.99 9.54 -8.41
CA LEU A 83 7.98 9.11 -7.42
C LEU A 83 9.18 8.40 -8.05
N TYR A 84 9.05 7.88 -9.27
CA TYR A 84 10.10 7.11 -9.93
C TYR A 84 10.35 7.55 -11.36
N LYS A 85 11.61 7.41 -11.78
CA LYS A 85 12.02 7.41 -13.17
C LYS A 85 12.78 6.11 -13.44
N VAL A 86 12.40 5.42 -14.51
CA VAL A 86 13.04 4.18 -14.94
C VAL A 86 13.61 4.32 -16.35
N GLN A 87 14.79 3.78 -16.57
CA GLN A 87 15.52 3.86 -17.85
C GLN A 87 16.19 2.51 -18.11
N LYS A 88 16.16 2.02 -19.34
CA LYS A 88 16.87 0.79 -19.74
C LYS A 88 18.38 1.00 -19.89
N ASN A 89 18.79 2.21 -20.22
CA ASN A 89 20.19 2.62 -20.33
C ASN A 89 20.27 4.15 -20.19
N SER A 90 21.48 4.69 -20.10
CA SER A 90 21.72 6.13 -19.93
C SER A 90 21.27 7.02 -21.11
N LYS A 91 21.07 6.44 -22.30
CA LYS A 91 20.59 7.16 -23.51
C LYS A 91 19.06 7.13 -23.63
N ASP A 92 18.39 6.29 -22.85
CA ASP A 92 16.93 6.22 -22.80
C ASP A 92 16.37 7.48 -22.13
N LYS A 93 15.35 8.10 -22.72
CA LYS A 93 14.64 9.24 -22.10
C LYS A 93 14.03 8.87 -20.74
N GLY A 94 13.75 7.58 -20.56
CA GLY A 94 13.14 7.03 -19.38
C GLY A 94 11.62 7.25 -19.33
N ARG A 95 11.00 6.49 -18.44
CA ARG A 95 9.58 6.58 -18.14
C ARG A 95 9.40 7.04 -16.70
N PHE A 96 8.55 8.03 -16.48
CA PHE A 96 8.14 8.45 -15.15
C PHE A 96 6.98 7.58 -14.67
N LEU A 97 7.05 7.14 -13.43
CA LEU A 97 6.04 6.32 -12.77
C LEU A 97 5.62 7.02 -11.47
N LYS A 98 4.32 7.06 -11.25
CA LYS A 98 3.70 7.87 -10.22
C LYS A 98 4.01 7.36 -8.81
N ASP A 99 3.85 6.03 -8.61
CA ASP A 99 3.89 5.40 -7.31
C ASP A 99 4.43 3.96 -7.40
N GLU A 100 4.52 3.29 -6.24
CA GLU A 100 4.91 1.88 -6.15
C GLU A 100 4.02 0.94 -6.96
N ALA A 101 2.72 1.24 -7.07
CA ALA A 101 1.80 0.39 -7.83
C ALA A 101 2.12 0.43 -9.33
N GLU A 102 2.39 1.62 -9.89
CA GLU A 102 2.85 1.75 -11.28
C GLU A 102 4.25 1.13 -11.49
N MET A 103 5.16 1.23 -10.49
CA MET A 103 6.46 0.58 -10.54
C MET A 103 6.32 -0.93 -10.60
N ASN A 104 5.51 -1.51 -9.70
CA ASN A 104 5.28 -2.95 -9.65
C ASN A 104 4.60 -3.47 -10.92
N ALA A 105 3.63 -2.71 -11.47
CA ALA A 105 3.01 -3.04 -12.75
C ALA A 105 4.02 -3.02 -13.89
N TYR A 106 4.86 -1.98 -13.96
CA TYR A 106 5.92 -1.87 -14.97
C TYR A 106 6.93 -3.02 -14.88
N LEU A 107 7.39 -3.35 -13.66
CA LEU A 107 8.32 -4.47 -13.44
C LEU A 107 7.68 -5.81 -13.81
N LYS A 108 6.41 -6.02 -13.47
CA LYS A 108 5.65 -7.21 -13.84
C LYS A 108 5.58 -7.37 -15.36
N ASP A 109 5.18 -6.32 -16.07
CA ASP A 109 5.09 -6.34 -17.54
C ASP A 109 6.45 -6.61 -18.17
N LEU A 110 7.50 -5.97 -17.66
CA LEU A 110 8.87 -6.18 -18.12
C LEU A 110 9.34 -7.61 -17.81
N ALA A 111 9.04 -8.16 -16.65
CA ALA A 111 9.40 -9.51 -16.23
C ALA A 111 8.75 -10.58 -17.11
N LEU A 112 7.48 -10.39 -17.46
CA LEU A 112 6.71 -11.31 -18.28
C LEU A 112 7.02 -11.21 -19.78
N SER A 113 7.59 -10.10 -20.21
CA SER A 113 7.99 -9.91 -21.62
C SER A 113 9.04 -10.93 -22.04
N GLY A 114 8.65 -11.87 -22.93
CA GLY A 114 9.49 -12.94 -23.41
C GLY A 114 9.77 -14.07 -22.40
N ALA A 115 9.02 -14.12 -21.29
CA ALA A 115 9.12 -15.19 -20.31
C ALA A 115 8.36 -16.46 -20.74
N ALA A 116 8.86 -17.62 -20.28
CA ALA A 116 8.27 -18.92 -20.51
C ALA A 116 8.48 -19.82 -19.30
N LEU A 117 7.42 -20.44 -18.81
CA LEU A 117 7.45 -21.45 -17.75
C LEU A 117 7.32 -22.84 -18.36
N TYR A 118 8.29 -23.70 -18.13
CA TYR A 118 8.25 -25.13 -18.44
C TYR A 118 7.81 -25.86 -17.18
N PRO A 119 6.58 -26.39 -17.12
CA PRO A 119 5.99 -26.95 -15.89
C PRO A 119 6.69 -28.18 -15.32
N SER A 120 7.40 -28.93 -16.17
CA SER A 120 8.13 -30.15 -15.80
C SER A 120 9.19 -30.47 -16.85
N THR A 121 10.09 -31.42 -16.54
CA THR A 121 11.12 -31.91 -17.47
C THR A 121 10.54 -32.44 -18.80
N ASN A 122 9.32 -32.97 -18.77
CA ASN A 122 8.65 -33.57 -19.93
C ASN A 122 7.65 -32.62 -20.63
N ALA A 123 7.59 -31.37 -20.21
CA ALA A 123 6.67 -30.41 -20.80
C ALA A 123 7.03 -30.13 -22.26
N LYS A 124 6.13 -30.51 -23.19
CA LYS A 124 6.33 -30.29 -24.63
C LYS A 124 6.20 -28.83 -25.01
N GLU A 125 5.31 -28.10 -24.34
CA GLU A 125 5.04 -26.70 -24.61
C GLU A 125 5.14 -25.91 -23.29
N PRO A 126 5.84 -24.77 -23.31
CA PRO A 126 5.90 -23.86 -22.18
C PRO A 126 4.62 -23.02 -22.04
N ILE A 127 4.29 -22.63 -20.82
CA ILE A 127 3.27 -21.64 -20.53
C ILE A 127 3.85 -20.25 -20.81
N ARG A 128 3.22 -19.48 -21.69
CA ARG A 128 3.70 -18.16 -22.14
C ARG A 128 2.53 -17.16 -22.27
N GLY A 129 2.87 -15.88 -22.45
CA GLY A 129 1.92 -14.82 -22.75
C GLY A 129 0.83 -14.69 -21.68
N THR A 130 -0.42 -14.54 -22.13
CA THR A 130 -1.57 -14.30 -21.24
C THR A 130 -1.78 -15.40 -20.20
N ALA A 131 -1.49 -16.65 -20.53
CA ALA A 131 -1.61 -17.76 -19.57
C ALA A 131 -0.60 -17.60 -18.40
N LEU A 132 0.67 -17.30 -18.70
CA LEU A 132 1.67 -17.03 -17.68
C LEU A 132 1.35 -15.75 -16.91
N GLU A 133 0.88 -14.71 -17.59
CA GLU A 133 0.48 -13.45 -16.97
C GLU A 133 -0.67 -13.64 -15.96
N THR A 134 -1.66 -14.46 -16.29
CA THR A 134 -2.76 -14.81 -15.38
C THR A 134 -2.26 -15.51 -14.13
N LEU A 135 -1.40 -16.55 -14.28
CA LEU A 135 -0.86 -17.30 -13.14
C LEU A 135 0.01 -16.42 -12.24
N VAL A 136 0.88 -15.58 -12.84
CA VAL A 136 1.71 -14.63 -12.07
C VAL A 136 0.83 -13.57 -11.40
N GLY A 137 -0.22 -13.10 -12.09
CA GLY A 137 -1.20 -12.18 -11.52
C GLY A 137 -1.88 -12.73 -10.27
N GLU A 138 -2.36 -13.98 -10.33
CA GLU A 138 -2.96 -14.68 -9.19
C GLU A 138 -1.99 -14.85 -8.01
N TYR A 139 -0.76 -15.25 -8.30
CA TYR A 139 0.28 -15.35 -7.28
C TYR A 139 0.56 -13.99 -6.59
N LEU A 140 0.68 -12.91 -7.37
CA LEU A 140 0.95 -11.58 -6.83
C LEU A 140 -0.22 -11.05 -6.00
N GLN A 141 -1.47 -11.33 -6.40
CA GLN A 141 -2.66 -10.97 -5.61
C GLN A 141 -2.70 -11.71 -4.27
N ALA A 142 -2.45 -13.03 -4.27
CA ALA A 142 -2.33 -13.81 -3.04
C ALA A 142 -1.22 -13.26 -2.13
N ASN A 143 -0.08 -12.92 -2.70
CA ASN A 143 1.05 -12.35 -1.95
C ASN A 143 0.73 -10.96 -1.36
N ALA A 144 -0.06 -10.14 -2.05
CA ALA A 144 -0.54 -8.87 -1.53
C ALA A 144 -1.47 -9.05 -0.31
N VAL A 145 -2.39 -10.04 -0.36
CA VAL A 145 -3.23 -10.43 0.79
C VAL A 145 -2.37 -10.88 1.97
N ILE A 146 -1.39 -11.78 1.72
CA ILE A 146 -0.48 -12.29 2.75
C ILE A 146 0.32 -11.14 3.38
N SER A 147 0.81 -10.20 2.60
CA SER A 147 1.59 -9.06 3.08
C SER A 147 0.75 -8.12 3.96
N ARG A 148 -0.50 -7.87 3.55
CA ARG A 148 -1.43 -7.01 4.29
C ARG A 148 -1.87 -7.62 5.61
N LEU A 149 -2.17 -8.92 5.63
CA LEU A 149 -2.68 -9.62 6.81
C LEU A 149 -1.59 -10.15 7.73
N GLY A 150 -0.33 -10.21 7.29
CA GLY A 150 0.80 -10.82 8.03
C GLY A 150 1.14 -10.14 9.37
N GLY A 151 0.58 -8.95 9.66
CA GLY A 151 0.64 -8.30 10.98
C GLY A 151 -0.37 -8.86 11.98
N ALA A 152 -1.58 -9.21 11.50
CA ALA A 152 -2.70 -9.69 12.29
C ALA A 152 -2.76 -11.22 12.39
N ILE A 153 -2.47 -11.92 11.28
CA ILE A 153 -2.43 -13.40 11.21
C ILE A 153 -0.99 -13.82 10.94
N ASP A 154 -0.58 -14.94 11.53
CA ASP A 154 0.77 -15.47 11.29
C ASP A 154 1.01 -15.70 9.79
N ARG A 155 2.08 -15.12 9.25
CA ARG A 155 2.38 -15.17 7.82
C ARG A 155 2.55 -16.60 7.29
N ALA A 156 3.10 -17.51 8.08
CA ALA A 156 3.31 -18.89 7.64
C ALA A 156 1.97 -19.65 7.51
N VAL A 157 0.98 -19.31 8.35
CA VAL A 157 -0.39 -19.83 8.21
C VAL A 157 -1.01 -19.33 6.90
N LEU A 158 -0.88 -18.05 6.58
CA LEU A 158 -1.39 -17.50 5.31
C LEU A 158 -0.71 -18.15 4.09
N LEU A 159 0.60 -18.42 4.17
CA LEU A 159 1.34 -19.13 3.13
C LEU A 159 0.88 -20.59 2.99
N ALA A 160 0.59 -21.29 4.09
CA ALA A 160 0.07 -22.65 4.07
C ALA A 160 -1.34 -22.72 3.43
N ILE A 161 -2.20 -21.73 3.71
CA ILE A 161 -3.51 -21.60 3.04
C ILE A 161 -3.32 -21.38 1.53
N ALA A 162 -2.42 -20.48 1.15
CA ALA A 162 -2.09 -20.21 -0.25
C ALA A 162 -1.43 -21.42 -0.95
N ALA A 163 -0.79 -22.32 -0.20
CA ALA A 163 -0.26 -23.61 -0.67
C ALA A 163 -1.34 -24.71 -0.80
N GLY A 164 -2.57 -24.48 -0.32
CA GLY A 164 -3.69 -25.39 -0.52
C GLY A 164 -4.25 -26.00 0.77
N VAL A 165 -3.80 -25.60 1.94
CA VAL A 165 -4.37 -26.09 3.19
C VAL A 165 -5.78 -25.55 3.37
N GLU A 166 -6.75 -26.44 3.42
CA GLU A 166 -8.15 -26.12 3.71
C GLU A 166 -8.42 -26.13 5.20
N LEU A 167 -9.09 -25.09 5.66
CA LEU A 167 -9.46 -24.92 7.06
C LEU A 167 -10.97 -25.03 7.24
N SER A 168 -11.39 -25.67 8.33
CA SER A 168 -12.76 -25.67 8.83
C SER A 168 -12.76 -25.51 10.34
N LEU A 169 -13.64 -24.65 10.85
CA LEU A 169 -13.83 -24.37 12.27
C LEU A 169 -15.28 -24.64 12.73
N GLU A 170 -16.00 -25.49 11.97
CA GLU A 170 -17.43 -25.77 12.24
C GLU A 170 -17.65 -26.55 13.53
N ASN A 171 -16.68 -27.39 13.92
CA ASN A 171 -16.75 -28.20 15.14
C ASN A 171 -15.33 -28.49 15.65
N THR A 172 -15.24 -29.03 16.88
CA THR A 172 -13.97 -29.33 17.56
C THR A 172 -13.05 -30.24 16.71
N PHE A 173 -13.60 -31.28 16.08
CA PHE A 173 -12.83 -32.18 15.27
C PHE A 173 -12.27 -31.52 14.01
N ALA A 174 -13.09 -30.74 13.31
CA ALA A 174 -12.67 -30.01 12.12
C ALA A 174 -11.59 -28.96 12.44
N ALA A 175 -11.74 -28.26 13.57
CA ALA A 175 -10.76 -27.30 14.05
C ALA A 175 -9.42 -27.96 14.39
N GLN A 176 -9.46 -29.11 15.05
CA GLN A 176 -8.25 -29.87 15.39
C GLN A 176 -7.55 -30.41 14.13
N GLN A 177 -8.30 -30.96 13.17
CA GLN A 177 -7.74 -31.37 11.88
C GLN A 177 -7.10 -30.20 11.13
N SER A 178 -7.72 -29.00 11.18
CA SER A 178 -7.18 -27.80 10.56
C SER A 178 -5.86 -27.37 11.20
N ALA A 179 -5.74 -27.44 12.53
CA ALA A 179 -4.49 -27.19 13.25
C ALA A 179 -3.38 -28.18 12.83
N GLU A 180 -3.67 -29.46 12.81
CA GLU A 180 -2.72 -30.53 12.43
C GLU A 180 -2.23 -30.39 10.96
N ARG A 181 -3.16 -30.03 10.03
CA ARG A 181 -2.81 -29.79 8.62
C ARG A 181 -1.87 -28.62 8.46
N LEU A 182 -2.15 -27.51 9.18
CA LEU A 182 -1.29 -26.34 9.16
C LEU A 182 0.11 -26.64 9.71
N GLU A 183 0.22 -27.30 10.86
CA GLU A 183 1.51 -27.68 11.45
C GLU A 183 2.32 -28.58 10.52
N LYS A 184 1.65 -29.55 9.91
CA LYS A 184 2.27 -30.49 8.95
C LYS A 184 2.79 -29.78 7.71
N GLU A 185 2.05 -28.80 7.17
CA GLU A 185 2.47 -28.03 5.99
C GLU A 185 3.61 -27.08 6.33
N MET A 186 3.50 -26.38 7.46
CA MET A 186 4.47 -25.36 7.85
C MET A 186 5.82 -25.94 8.24
N ARG A 187 5.86 -27.12 8.83
CA ARG A 187 7.08 -27.84 9.30
C ARG A 187 8.02 -26.95 10.13
N ASP A 188 7.47 -25.98 10.86
CA ASP A 188 8.23 -25.03 11.69
C ASP A 188 8.13 -25.47 13.16
N PRO A 189 9.21 -25.99 13.79
CA PRO A 189 9.19 -26.44 15.17
C PRO A 189 8.94 -25.32 16.19
N ASN A 190 9.06 -24.06 15.77
CA ASN A 190 8.80 -22.90 16.62
C ASN A 190 7.34 -22.45 16.59
N VAL A 191 6.49 -23.15 15.83
CA VAL A 191 5.06 -22.84 15.74
C VAL A 191 4.26 -24.00 16.27
N LYS A 192 3.35 -23.70 17.19
CA LYS A 192 2.35 -24.62 17.71
C LYS A 192 0.96 -24.07 17.45
N ILE A 193 0.05 -24.91 16.95
CA ILE A 193 -1.31 -24.48 16.64
C ILE A 193 -2.29 -25.34 17.45
N GLU A 194 -3.14 -24.69 18.20
CA GLU A 194 -4.13 -25.33 19.06
C GLU A 194 -5.54 -24.92 18.67
N ALA A 195 -6.42 -25.90 18.48
CA ALA A 195 -7.85 -25.64 18.37
C ALA A 195 -8.42 -25.31 19.77
N TYR A 196 -9.09 -24.19 19.87
CA TYR A 196 -9.64 -23.69 21.13
C TYR A 196 -11.11 -23.33 20.97
N TRP A 197 -11.93 -23.70 21.95
CA TRP A 197 -13.31 -23.25 22.05
C TRP A 197 -13.36 -21.95 22.84
N ASN A 198 -13.82 -20.88 22.19
CA ASN A 198 -14.03 -19.60 22.85
C ASN A 198 -15.44 -19.59 23.43
N GLU A 199 -15.54 -19.67 24.75
CA GLU A 199 -16.81 -19.71 25.47
C GLU A 199 -17.60 -18.39 25.38
N ASP A 200 -16.88 -17.25 25.31
CA ASP A 200 -17.51 -15.92 25.27
C ASP A 200 -18.22 -15.67 23.92
N GLU A 201 -17.66 -16.16 22.83
CA GLU A 201 -18.19 -15.97 21.48
C GLU A 201 -18.87 -17.23 20.92
N GLU A 202 -18.88 -18.34 21.66
CA GLU A 202 -19.42 -19.65 21.26
C GLU A 202 -18.88 -20.13 19.90
N LYS A 203 -17.55 -20.01 19.70
CA LYS A 203 -16.89 -20.30 18.44
C LYS A 203 -15.61 -21.12 18.62
N HIS A 204 -15.31 -21.97 17.62
CA HIS A 204 -13.99 -22.60 17.51
C HIS A 204 -13.01 -21.65 16.85
N VAL A 205 -11.83 -21.49 17.43
CA VAL A 205 -10.74 -20.64 16.93
C VAL A 205 -9.43 -21.42 16.90
N LEU A 206 -8.45 -21.01 16.07
CA LEU A 206 -7.09 -21.52 16.14
C LEU A 206 -6.19 -20.51 16.82
N LYS A 207 -5.50 -20.92 17.88
CA LYS A 207 -4.45 -20.15 18.53
C LYS A 207 -3.10 -20.60 17.97
N ILE A 208 -2.38 -19.66 17.36
CA ILE A 208 -1.07 -19.88 16.75
C ILE A 208 -0.02 -19.29 17.69
N HIS A 209 0.80 -20.14 18.27
CA HIS A 209 1.87 -19.78 19.19
C HIS A 209 3.20 -19.85 18.47
N ARG A 210 3.82 -18.69 18.20
CA ARG A 210 5.14 -18.60 17.58
C ARG A 210 6.19 -18.22 18.61
N THR A 211 7.19 -19.06 18.79
CA THR A 211 8.33 -18.77 19.69
C THR A 211 9.45 -18.10 18.89
N ARG A 212 9.90 -16.92 19.34
CA ARG A 212 11.10 -16.24 18.83
C ARG A 212 11.94 -15.72 20.00
N HIS A 213 13.20 -16.12 20.04
CA HIS A 213 14.15 -15.68 21.09
C HIS A 213 13.60 -15.83 22.51
N GLY A 214 12.89 -16.92 22.78
CA GLY A 214 12.26 -17.19 24.08
C GLY A 214 10.93 -16.48 24.35
N ASN A 215 10.49 -15.56 23.47
CA ASN A 215 9.19 -14.91 23.58
C ASN A 215 8.15 -15.65 22.73
N ILE A 216 6.95 -15.83 23.29
CA ILE A 216 5.82 -16.44 22.58
C ILE A 216 4.89 -15.34 22.12
N LYS A 217 4.74 -15.21 20.78
CA LYS A 217 3.68 -14.38 20.18
C LYS A 217 2.52 -15.29 19.85
N THR A 218 1.33 -14.97 20.38
CA THR A 218 0.09 -15.69 20.08
C THR A 218 -0.75 -14.84 19.12
N THR A 219 -1.20 -15.44 18.04
CA THR A 219 -2.20 -14.87 17.13
C THR A 219 -3.40 -15.80 17.08
N THR A 220 -4.60 -15.22 16.90
CA THR A 220 -5.86 -16.01 16.86
C THR A 220 -6.46 -15.90 15.46
N LEU A 221 -6.78 -17.03 14.87
CA LEU A 221 -7.52 -17.11 13.62
C LEU A 221 -8.99 -17.40 13.94
N LEU A 222 -9.85 -16.46 13.54
CA LEU A 222 -11.28 -16.49 13.80
C LEU A 222 -12.05 -17.12 12.63
N PRO A 223 -13.25 -17.71 12.86
CA PRO A 223 -14.09 -18.25 11.79
C PRO A 223 -14.48 -17.21 10.74
N GLU A 224 -14.65 -15.95 11.13
CA GLU A 224 -14.98 -14.85 10.23
C GLU A 224 -13.94 -14.65 9.12
N PHE A 225 -12.68 -14.96 9.41
CA PHE A 225 -11.64 -14.94 8.38
C PHE A 225 -11.92 -15.96 7.26
N LEU A 226 -12.41 -17.15 7.58
CA LEU A 226 -12.74 -18.19 6.60
C LEU A 226 -13.89 -17.78 5.66
N LEU A 227 -14.73 -16.84 6.11
CA LEU A 227 -15.83 -16.27 5.32
C LEU A 227 -15.42 -15.02 4.54
N SER A 228 -14.20 -14.51 4.78
CA SER A 228 -13.72 -13.28 4.16
C SER A 228 -13.35 -13.46 2.70
N ALA A 229 -13.45 -12.37 1.92
CA ALA A 229 -12.96 -12.32 0.56
C ALA A 229 -11.45 -12.62 0.44
N ASP A 230 -10.68 -12.32 1.49
CA ASP A 230 -9.25 -12.58 1.56
C ASP A 230 -8.94 -14.07 1.60
N TYR A 231 -9.64 -14.82 2.45
CA TYR A 231 -9.50 -16.27 2.49
C TYR A 231 -9.92 -16.91 1.16
N GLN A 232 -11.06 -16.48 0.58
CA GLN A 232 -11.50 -16.96 -0.72
C GLN A 232 -10.45 -16.70 -1.80
N LYS A 233 -9.84 -15.51 -1.80
CA LYS A 233 -8.79 -15.18 -2.77
C LYS A 233 -7.54 -16.05 -2.62
N LEU A 234 -7.10 -16.34 -1.40
CA LEU A 234 -5.99 -17.29 -1.16
C LEU A 234 -6.33 -18.68 -1.67
N ARG A 235 -7.57 -19.16 -1.45
CA ARG A 235 -8.05 -20.45 -1.91
C ARG A 235 -8.12 -20.53 -3.44
N GLU A 236 -8.71 -19.55 -4.10
CA GLU A 236 -8.79 -19.48 -5.57
C GLU A 236 -7.39 -19.50 -6.19
N SER A 237 -6.48 -18.67 -5.67
CA SER A 237 -5.09 -18.64 -6.14
C SER A 237 -4.40 -19.98 -5.95
N SER A 238 -4.62 -20.65 -4.80
CA SER A 238 -4.09 -21.98 -4.56
C SER A 238 -4.56 -23.00 -5.60
N LEU A 239 -5.86 -23.05 -5.87
CA LEU A 239 -6.42 -23.98 -6.87
C LEU A 239 -5.87 -23.75 -8.27
N MET A 240 -5.66 -22.48 -8.67
CA MET A 240 -5.08 -22.14 -9.97
C MET A 240 -3.60 -22.47 -10.09
N LEU A 241 -2.84 -22.38 -9.01
CA LEU A 241 -1.39 -22.59 -9.01
C LEU A 241 -0.99 -24.04 -8.69
N GLN A 242 -1.89 -24.82 -8.10
CA GLN A 242 -1.63 -26.19 -7.71
C GLN A 242 -1.28 -27.07 -8.93
N GLY A 243 -0.16 -27.77 -8.84
CA GLY A 243 0.28 -28.70 -9.88
C GLY A 243 0.84 -28.06 -11.14
N VAL A 244 0.89 -26.74 -11.24
CA VAL A 244 1.48 -26.04 -12.39
C VAL A 244 3.01 -26.16 -12.40
N ILE A 245 3.66 -26.10 -11.25
CA ILE A 245 5.10 -26.34 -11.12
C ILE A 245 5.30 -27.73 -10.55
N GLN A 246 5.95 -28.60 -11.32
CA GLN A 246 6.26 -29.99 -10.98
C GLN A 246 7.78 -30.19 -10.92
N GLU A 247 8.21 -31.42 -10.65
CA GLU A 247 9.64 -31.76 -10.61
C GLU A 247 10.31 -31.50 -11.97
N GLY A 248 11.44 -30.80 -11.92
CA GLY A 248 12.21 -30.41 -13.11
C GLY A 248 11.59 -29.24 -13.90
N ALA A 249 10.72 -28.45 -13.25
CA ALA A 249 10.22 -27.23 -13.84
C ALA A 249 11.35 -26.19 -14.01
N GLU A 250 11.26 -25.42 -15.08
CA GLU A 250 12.21 -24.33 -15.42
C GLU A 250 11.48 -23.07 -15.82
N ILE A 251 12.04 -21.93 -15.48
CA ILE A 251 11.62 -20.61 -15.97
C ILE A 251 12.65 -20.06 -16.92
N GLU A 252 12.20 -19.48 -18.05
CA GLU A 252 13.07 -18.92 -19.09
C GLU A 252 12.72 -17.44 -19.33
N ARG A 253 13.72 -16.61 -19.53
CA ARG A 253 13.60 -15.25 -20.04
C ARG A 253 14.89 -14.80 -20.70
N GLY A 254 14.78 -14.21 -21.91
CA GLY A 254 15.93 -13.65 -22.62
C GLY A 254 17.02 -14.68 -22.98
N GLY A 255 16.65 -15.95 -23.11
CA GLY A 255 17.58 -17.05 -23.41
C GLY A 255 18.27 -17.65 -22.16
N GLU A 256 18.08 -17.08 -20.98
CA GLU A 256 18.54 -17.68 -19.71
C GLU A 256 17.42 -18.55 -19.12
N ARG A 257 17.79 -19.70 -18.54
CA ARG A 257 16.89 -20.63 -17.84
C ARG A 257 17.33 -20.87 -16.42
N GLU A 258 16.37 -21.05 -15.53
CA GLU A 258 16.59 -21.36 -14.12
C GLU A 258 15.61 -22.45 -13.66
N PRO A 259 16.10 -23.51 -13.01
CA PRO A 259 15.23 -24.50 -12.38
C PRO A 259 14.49 -23.89 -11.19
N VAL A 260 13.19 -24.21 -11.07
CA VAL A 260 12.33 -23.64 -10.03
C VAL A 260 11.48 -24.72 -9.38
N LYS A 261 11.27 -24.59 -8.07
CA LYS A 261 10.50 -25.56 -7.27
C LYS A 261 9.08 -25.07 -6.98
N ASN A 262 8.82 -23.78 -7.09
CA ASN A 262 7.54 -23.18 -6.78
C ASN A 262 7.39 -21.80 -7.47
N PHE A 263 6.18 -21.23 -7.42
CA PHE A 263 5.89 -19.92 -8.02
C PHE A 263 6.68 -18.77 -7.39
N ALA A 264 7.01 -18.84 -6.09
CA ALA A 264 7.80 -17.80 -5.43
C ALA A 264 9.21 -17.70 -6.05
N GLU A 265 9.84 -18.84 -6.31
CA GLU A 265 11.14 -18.90 -6.97
C GLU A 265 11.07 -18.40 -8.42
N ALA A 266 10.07 -18.85 -9.17
CA ALA A 266 9.87 -18.46 -10.57
C ALA A 266 9.63 -16.96 -10.72
N VAL A 267 8.67 -16.41 -9.97
CA VAL A 267 8.36 -14.97 -10.01
C VAL A 267 9.53 -14.15 -9.47
N GLY A 268 10.16 -14.58 -8.37
CA GLY A 268 11.34 -13.92 -7.82
C GLY A 268 12.51 -13.85 -8.82
N TRP A 269 12.75 -14.91 -9.58
CA TRP A 269 13.77 -14.92 -10.63
C TRP A 269 13.40 -13.99 -11.79
N LEU A 270 12.16 -14.04 -12.27
CA LEU A 270 11.68 -13.15 -13.34
C LEU A 270 11.83 -11.67 -12.96
N MET A 271 11.47 -11.30 -11.73
CA MET A 271 11.61 -9.94 -11.24
C MET A 271 13.08 -9.51 -11.18
N ARG A 272 13.97 -10.35 -10.65
CA ARG A 272 15.43 -10.07 -10.68
C ARG A 272 15.96 -9.92 -12.10
N GLN A 273 15.49 -10.72 -13.04
CA GLN A 273 15.88 -10.60 -14.45
C GLN A 273 15.33 -9.31 -15.08
N ALA A 274 14.14 -8.86 -14.70
CA ALA A 274 13.57 -7.60 -15.17
C ALA A 274 14.35 -6.38 -14.65
N GLU A 275 14.87 -6.46 -13.44
CA GLU A 275 15.66 -5.39 -12.83
C GLU A 275 17.10 -5.31 -13.38
N LYS A 276 17.63 -6.39 -13.98
CA LYS A 276 18.97 -6.37 -14.57
C LYS A 276 19.07 -5.28 -15.66
N GLY A 277 19.99 -4.35 -15.45
CA GLY A 277 20.25 -3.23 -16.37
C GLY A 277 19.20 -2.11 -16.34
N LEU A 278 18.20 -2.17 -15.42
CA LEU A 278 17.26 -1.09 -15.23
C LEU A 278 17.86 -0.03 -14.29
N ILE A 279 17.99 1.19 -14.79
CA ILE A 279 18.37 2.34 -13.97
C ILE A 279 17.08 2.88 -13.34
N ARG A 280 17.00 2.86 -12.01
CA ARG A 280 15.87 3.36 -11.22
C ARG A 280 16.30 4.54 -10.39
N GLN A 281 15.63 5.67 -10.56
CA GLN A 281 15.76 6.85 -9.72
C GLN A 281 14.46 7.03 -8.94
N ARG A 282 14.54 7.14 -7.62
CA ARG A 282 13.40 7.53 -6.75
C ARG A 282 13.57 9.00 -6.40
N TYR A 283 12.51 9.78 -6.59
CA TYR A 283 12.45 11.18 -6.20
C TYR A 283 11.84 11.30 -4.80
N LYS A 284 12.55 11.90 -3.88
CA LYS A 284 12.07 12.21 -2.52
C LYS A 284 11.56 13.65 -2.43
N GLY A 285 12.14 14.55 -3.21
CA GLY A 285 11.78 15.96 -3.23
C GLY A 285 11.66 16.52 -4.65
N LEU A 286 10.86 17.60 -4.80
CA LEU A 286 10.66 18.30 -6.06
C LEU A 286 11.95 18.96 -6.57
N GLY A 287 12.88 19.31 -5.66
CA GLY A 287 14.18 19.89 -5.98
C GLY A 287 15.15 18.91 -6.66
N GLU A 288 14.84 17.60 -6.66
CA GLU A 288 15.63 16.59 -7.39
C GLU A 288 15.25 16.54 -8.89
N MET A 289 14.15 17.19 -9.27
CA MET A 289 13.70 17.26 -10.67
C MET A 289 14.16 18.54 -11.31
N THR A 290 14.52 18.49 -12.61
CA THR A 290 14.76 19.72 -13.35
C THR A 290 13.43 20.48 -13.57
N PRO A 291 13.46 21.80 -13.80
CA PRO A 291 12.24 22.57 -14.10
C PRO A 291 11.42 22.00 -15.26
N GLU A 292 12.08 21.50 -16.31
CA GLU A 292 11.42 20.87 -17.46
C GLU A 292 10.76 19.54 -17.05
N GLN A 293 11.43 18.71 -16.25
CA GLN A 293 10.85 17.46 -15.76
C GLN A 293 9.61 17.73 -14.92
N LEU A 294 9.69 18.70 -14.00
CA LEU A 294 8.57 19.07 -13.14
C LEU A 294 7.40 19.62 -13.96
N ARG A 295 7.67 20.46 -14.95
CA ARG A 295 6.65 20.97 -15.87
C ARG A 295 5.98 19.81 -16.62
N ASP A 296 6.75 18.98 -17.27
CA ASP A 296 6.25 17.94 -18.19
C ASP A 296 5.54 16.79 -17.48
N THR A 297 5.79 16.56 -16.19
CA THR A 297 5.18 15.46 -15.42
C THR A 297 4.08 15.91 -14.47
N THR A 298 4.16 17.15 -13.95
CA THR A 298 3.35 17.60 -12.82
C THR A 298 2.54 18.85 -13.11
N MET A 299 3.03 19.74 -13.99
CA MET A 299 2.39 21.04 -14.24
C MET A 299 1.58 21.08 -15.54
N ASP A 300 1.98 20.34 -16.56
CA ASP A 300 1.30 20.33 -17.86
C ASP A 300 -0.15 19.80 -17.71
N PRO A 301 -1.17 20.60 -18.07
CA PRO A 301 -2.57 20.20 -18.01
C PRO A 301 -2.91 18.89 -18.75
N ALA A 302 -2.15 18.53 -19.79
CA ALA A 302 -2.39 17.34 -20.60
C ALA A 302 -2.01 16.04 -19.87
N VAL A 303 -1.02 16.09 -18.97
CA VAL A 303 -0.45 14.88 -18.33
C VAL A 303 -0.51 14.89 -16.81
N ARG A 304 -0.67 16.08 -16.19
CA ARG A 304 -0.68 16.21 -14.74
C ARG A 304 -1.79 15.41 -14.10
N ARG A 305 -1.47 14.81 -12.96
CA ARG A 305 -2.43 14.16 -12.08
C ARG A 305 -2.59 14.99 -10.81
N MET A 306 -3.82 15.20 -10.41
CA MET A 306 -4.16 15.97 -9.23
C MET A 306 -5.26 15.24 -8.44
N LEU A 307 -5.11 15.22 -7.13
CA LEU A 307 -6.15 14.78 -6.22
C LEU A 307 -7.00 15.99 -5.82
N ARG A 308 -8.29 15.98 -6.13
CA ARG A 308 -9.23 16.99 -5.67
C ARG A 308 -9.56 16.75 -4.20
N VAL A 309 -9.36 17.77 -3.37
CA VAL A 309 -9.71 17.69 -1.95
C VAL A 309 -11.23 17.80 -1.80
N ARG A 310 -11.81 16.92 -0.99
CA ARG A 310 -13.24 16.88 -0.66
C ARG A 310 -13.42 16.70 0.83
N ILE A 311 -14.52 17.22 1.36
CA ILE A 311 -14.97 16.97 2.73
C ILE A 311 -16.19 16.06 2.59
N GLU A 312 -16.04 14.80 2.98
CA GLU A 312 -17.14 13.81 2.98
C GLU A 312 -17.87 13.82 4.31
N ASP A 313 -17.13 14.00 5.40
CA ASP A 313 -17.63 14.10 6.78
C ASP A 313 -16.88 15.21 7.52
N ALA A 314 -17.54 16.35 7.71
CA ALA A 314 -16.94 17.53 8.33
C ALA A 314 -16.61 17.31 9.82
N ALA A 315 -17.44 16.52 10.54
CA ALA A 315 -17.21 16.25 11.96
C ALA A 315 -15.98 15.36 12.15
N ASN A 316 -15.83 14.33 11.33
CA ASN A 316 -14.66 13.44 11.35
C ASN A 316 -13.40 14.19 10.91
N ALA A 317 -13.48 15.04 9.88
CA ALA A 317 -12.37 15.85 9.43
C ALA A 317 -11.90 16.81 10.54
N ASP A 318 -12.82 17.48 11.25
CA ASP A 318 -12.46 18.36 12.37
C ASP A 318 -11.81 17.59 13.53
N ALA A 319 -12.31 16.40 13.84
CA ALA A 319 -11.73 15.52 14.87
C ALA A 319 -10.28 15.12 14.51
N ILE A 320 -10.04 14.73 13.26
CA ILE A 320 -8.71 14.38 12.75
C ILE A 320 -7.75 15.58 12.79
N PHE A 321 -8.18 16.74 12.28
CA PHE A 321 -7.34 17.95 12.33
C PHE A 321 -7.07 18.40 13.75
N SER A 322 -8.04 18.29 14.66
CA SER A 322 -7.86 18.61 16.08
C SER A 322 -6.88 17.66 16.76
N MET A 323 -6.91 16.39 16.42
CA MET A 323 -5.96 15.39 16.92
C MET A 323 -4.54 15.62 16.37
N LEU A 324 -4.39 15.84 15.06
CA LEU A 324 -3.07 15.97 14.42
C LEU A 324 -2.40 17.30 14.70
N MET A 325 -3.18 18.41 14.74
CA MET A 325 -2.69 19.78 14.77
C MET A 325 -3.13 20.55 16.02
N GLY A 326 -3.83 19.91 16.97
CA GLY A 326 -4.24 20.53 18.22
C GLY A 326 -3.09 20.67 19.22
N ASP A 327 -3.30 21.55 20.23
CA ASP A 327 -2.30 21.83 21.29
C ASP A 327 -2.13 20.67 22.27
N VAL A 328 -3.13 19.78 22.39
CA VAL A 328 -3.13 18.63 23.30
C VAL A 328 -2.33 17.49 22.66
N VAL A 329 -1.31 17.02 23.37
CA VAL A 329 -0.36 16.01 22.86
C VAL A 329 -0.91 14.58 23.03
N GLU A 330 -1.65 14.31 24.09
CA GLU A 330 -2.12 12.97 24.46
C GLU A 330 -2.92 12.26 23.39
N PRO A 331 -3.93 12.88 22.72
CA PRO A 331 -4.68 12.22 21.65
C PRO A 331 -3.80 11.82 20.46
N ARG A 332 -2.82 12.68 20.12
CA ARG A 332 -1.85 12.41 19.04
C ARG A 332 -0.93 11.25 19.39
N ARG A 333 -0.45 11.22 20.64
CA ARG A 333 0.40 10.14 21.15
C ARG A 333 -0.36 8.82 21.14
N ALA A 334 -1.58 8.78 21.66
CA ALA A 334 -2.45 7.59 21.66
C ALA A 334 -2.72 7.09 20.24
N PHE A 335 -2.95 8.01 19.28
CA PHE A 335 -3.12 7.66 17.87
C PHE A 335 -1.85 7.03 17.27
N ILE A 336 -0.67 7.60 17.53
CA ILE A 336 0.61 7.06 17.06
C ILE A 336 0.84 5.67 17.66
N GLU A 337 0.64 5.49 18.97
CA GLU A 337 0.83 4.21 19.66
C GLU A 337 -0.12 3.12 19.12
N SER A 338 -1.40 3.45 18.88
CA SER A 338 -2.39 2.49 18.35
C SER A 338 -2.17 2.12 16.88
N ASN A 339 -1.52 3.00 16.10
CA ASN A 339 -1.29 2.79 14.66
C ASN A 339 0.17 2.50 14.30
N ALA A 340 1.06 2.38 15.29
CA ALA A 340 2.50 2.19 15.07
C ALA A 340 2.84 0.95 14.22
N LEU A 341 2.03 -0.11 14.31
CA LEU A 341 2.22 -1.35 13.54
C LEU A 341 1.78 -1.22 12.06
N PHE A 342 1.00 -0.20 11.72
CA PHE A 342 0.48 0.05 10.37
C PHE A 342 1.25 1.16 9.65
N GLY A 343 2.11 1.89 10.37
CA GLY A 343 2.93 2.96 9.83
C GLY A 343 4.07 2.41 8.97
N ASN A 344 4.15 2.84 7.71
CA ASN A 344 5.37 2.68 6.93
C ASN A 344 6.36 3.76 7.38
N ILE A 345 7.39 3.36 8.11
CA ILE A 345 8.50 4.24 8.45
C ILE A 345 9.48 4.16 7.28
N ASP A 346 9.58 5.22 6.50
CA ASP A 346 10.71 5.42 5.58
C ASP A 346 11.94 5.74 6.44
N ALA A 347 12.71 4.70 6.78
CA ALA A 347 14.00 4.83 7.46
C ALA A 347 15.12 4.90 6.42
#